data_b7a6b11d044397524f59c3ccc436c4a6
#
_entry.id   b7a6b11d044397524f59c3ccc436c4a6
#
_cell.length_a   1.000
_cell.length_b   1.000
_cell.length_c   1.000
_cell.angle_alpha   90.00
_cell.angle_beta   90.00
_cell.angle_gamma   90.00
#
_symmetry.space_group_name_H-M   'P 1'
#
loop_
_entity.id
_entity.type
_entity.pdbx_description
1 polymer ?
#
loop_
_entity_poly.entity_id
_entity_poly.type
_entity_poly.pdbx_seq_one_letter_code
_entity_poly.pdbx_strand_id
1 'polypeptide(L)'
;MNARVYRLALGLLAVLPACGSTSSQSSSEPQYNIIRPNEAPPQTGGVPPDKENEINLLLQQREPSARKCYQDVLNEKHDRAFQGTVKVLIAIQPSGHASDVKVVGGTLNDATVQDCLVQTIKEFEFPQLAQSGEVQYEYRFRPAY
;
A
#
# COMPACT_ATOMS: atom_id res chain seq x y z
N MET A 1 -26.95 -42.84 33.23
CA MET A 1 -26.95 -43.47 34.58
C MET A 1 -26.09 -42.62 35.47
N ASN A 2 -26.70 -42.24 36.62
CA ASN A 2 -26.13 -41.63 37.82
C ASN A 2 -25.74 -40.15 37.70
N ALA A 3 -26.55 -39.21 38.07
CA ALA A 3 -27.33 -38.93 39.28
C ALA A 3 -26.50 -38.57 40.52
N ARG A 4 -26.92 -37.43 41.07
CA ARG A 4 -26.85 -37.02 42.48
C ARG A 4 -25.63 -36.19 42.90
N VAL A 5 -25.71 -35.18 43.71
CA VAL A 5 -26.76 -34.64 44.61
C VAL A 5 -26.22 -33.36 45.24
N TYR A 6 -27.08 -32.33 45.35
CA TYR A 6 -27.29 -31.37 46.44
C TYR A 6 -26.14 -31.02 47.42
N ARG A 7 -25.91 -29.75 47.62
CA ARG A 7 -26.24 -29.17 48.91
C ARG A 7 -26.26 -27.63 48.85
N LEU A 8 -27.41 -27.12 49.28
CA LEU A 8 -27.66 -25.79 49.75
C LEU A 8 -26.78 -25.43 50.95
N ALA A 9 -26.28 -24.21 50.97
CA ALA A 9 -26.00 -23.51 52.23
C ALA A 9 -26.40 -22.05 52.05
N LEU A 10 -27.45 -21.69 52.77
CA LEU A 10 -27.88 -20.31 53.09
C LEU A 10 -26.81 -19.65 53.90
N GLY A 11 -26.47 -18.40 53.57
CA GLY A 11 -25.67 -17.52 54.41
C GLY A 11 -26.08 -16.08 54.13
N LEU A 12 -26.72 -15.52 55.10
CA LEU A 12 -27.46 -14.31 55.24
C LEU A 12 -26.57 -13.07 55.39
N LEU A 13 -27.03 -11.91 54.85
CA LEU A 13 -26.83 -10.52 55.27
C LEU A 13 -25.43 -9.88 55.28
N ALA A 14 -25.32 -8.84 54.42
CA ALA A 14 -25.10 -7.47 54.91
C ALA A 14 -25.29 -6.47 53.75
N VAL A 15 -26.25 -5.62 53.89
CA VAL A 15 -26.55 -4.42 53.10
C VAL A 15 -25.64 -3.29 53.57
N LEU A 16 -24.91 -2.64 52.66
CA LEU A 16 -24.47 -1.26 52.81
C LEU A 16 -24.52 -0.57 51.44
N PRO A 17 -25.24 0.54 51.33
CA PRO A 17 -25.22 1.39 50.14
C PRO A 17 -24.06 2.38 50.24
N ALA A 18 -23.12 2.31 49.35
CA ALA A 18 -22.18 3.39 49.14
C ALA A 18 -22.40 3.96 47.73
N CYS A 19 -23.03 5.11 47.68
CA CYS A 19 -23.04 5.99 46.54
C CYS A 19 -21.61 6.30 46.08
N GLY A 20 -21.32 5.96 44.85
CA GLY A 20 -20.13 6.38 44.15
C GLY A 20 -20.49 6.57 42.70
N SER A 21 -21.14 7.69 42.38
CA SER A 21 -21.33 8.15 41.01
C SER A 21 -19.97 8.53 40.46
N THR A 22 -19.31 7.62 39.74
CA THR A 22 -18.18 8.00 38.90
C THR A 22 -18.71 8.13 37.49
N SER A 23 -19.13 9.34 37.18
CA SER A 23 -19.33 9.79 35.81
C SER A 23 -18.00 9.65 35.07
N SER A 24 -17.86 8.64 34.26
CA SER A 24 -16.82 8.61 33.23
C SER A 24 -17.20 9.66 32.20
N GLN A 25 -16.75 10.88 32.44
CA GLN A 25 -16.68 11.90 31.42
C GLN A 25 -15.63 11.40 30.42
N SER A 26 -16.13 10.90 29.29
CA SER A 26 -15.35 10.80 28.08
C SER A 26 -14.98 12.23 27.66
N SER A 27 -13.89 12.71 28.21
CA SER A 27 -13.23 13.90 27.70
C SER A 27 -12.65 13.53 26.36
N SER A 28 -13.34 13.94 25.32
CA SER A 28 -12.75 14.06 23.98
C SER A 28 -11.71 15.18 24.06
N GLU A 29 -10.56 14.88 24.63
CA GLU A 29 -9.39 15.74 24.45
C GLU A 29 -9.04 15.72 22.98
N PRO A 30 -8.95 16.86 22.31
CA PRO A 30 -8.35 16.91 20.99
C PRO A 30 -6.91 16.43 21.17
N GLN A 31 -6.60 15.24 20.65
CA GLN A 31 -5.24 14.75 20.57
C GLN A 31 -4.46 15.71 19.66
N TYR A 32 -3.84 16.68 20.28
CA TYR A 32 -2.87 17.54 19.63
C TYR A 32 -1.63 16.68 19.38
N ASN A 33 -1.50 16.25 18.16
CA ASN A 33 -0.35 15.47 17.71
C ASN A 33 0.86 16.42 17.69
N ILE A 34 1.63 16.44 18.77
CA ILE A 34 2.88 17.17 18.85
C ILE A 34 3.85 16.42 17.94
N ILE A 35 3.96 16.87 16.70
CA ILE A 35 5.00 16.39 15.77
C ILE A 35 6.33 16.87 16.36
N ARG A 36 7.07 15.97 16.96
CA ARG A 36 8.47 16.21 17.32
C ARG A 36 9.28 16.37 16.03
N PRO A 37 10.19 17.34 15.92
CA PRO A 37 10.91 17.64 14.68
C PRO A 37 11.76 16.50 14.12
N ASN A 38 11.84 15.36 14.78
CA ASN A 38 12.64 14.19 14.38
C ASN A 38 11.84 12.88 14.40
N GLU A 39 10.52 12.93 14.55
CA GLU A 39 9.68 11.74 14.49
C GLU A 39 9.02 11.73 13.12
N ALA A 40 9.48 10.80 12.27
CA ALA A 40 8.81 10.55 11.00
C ALA A 40 7.33 10.25 11.26
N PRO A 41 6.40 10.83 10.50
CA PRO A 41 4.97 10.57 10.70
C PRO A 41 4.71 9.06 10.66
N PRO A 42 3.80 8.52 11.51
CA PRO A 42 3.49 7.10 11.51
C PRO A 42 3.00 6.70 10.12
N GLN A 43 3.82 5.95 9.42
CA GLN A 43 3.55 5.54 8.05
C GLN A 43 2.58 4.37 8.09
N THR A 44 1.33 4.65 7.83
CA THR A 44 0.29 3.65 7.61
C THR A 44 0.58 2.94 6.29
N GLY A 45 1.45 1.92 6.30
CA GLY A 45 1.63 1.01 5.15
C GLY A 45 2.33 1.57 3.92
N GLY A 46 2.87 2.79 3.97
CA GLY A 46 3.60 3.40 2.86
C GLY A 46 5.11 3.13 2.91
N VAL A 47 5.77 3.25 1.77
CA VAL A 47 7.23 3.25 1.66
C VAL A 47 7.77 4.55 2.29
N PRO A 48 8.88 4.51 3.07
CA PRO A 48 9.52 5.72 3.58
C PRO A 48 9.88 6.70 2.45
N PRO A 49 9.78 8.02 2.64
CA PRO A 49 9.99 9.01 1.57
C PRO A 49 11.37 8.95 0.92
N ASP A 50 12.41 8.61 1.68
CA ASP A 50 13.77 8.38 1.17
C ASP A 50 13.82 7.17 0.25
N LYS A 51 13.16 6.08 0.61
CA LYS A 51 13.05 4.88 -0.21
C LYS A 51 12.12 5.06 -1.41
N GLU A 52 11.05 5.82 -1.26
CA GLU A 52 10.17 6.17 -2.38
C GLU A 52 10.94 6.96 -3.46
N ASN A 53 11.79 7.91 -3.06
CA ASN A 53 12.66 8.63 -3.99
C ASN A 53 13.66 7.72 -4.70
N GLU A 54 14.27 6.78 -3.98
CA GLU A 54 15.19 5.79 -4.54
C GLU A 54 14.48 4.88 -5.55
N ILE A 55 13.27 4.41 -5.23
CA ILE A 55 12.43 3.61 -6.12
C ILE A 55 12.04 4.41 -7.37
N ASN A 56 11.62 5.66 -7.22
CA ASN A 56 11.25 6.52 -8.34
C ASN A 56 12.45 6.77 -9.28
N LEU A 57 13.65 6.98 -8.73
CA LEU A 57 14.86 7.12 -9.53
C LEU A 57 15.18 5.85 -10.31
N LEU A 58 15.05 4.67 -9.68
CA LEU A 58 15.23 3.38 -10.34
C LEU A 58 14.22 3.21 -11.48
N LEU A 59 12.94 3.52 -11.27
CA LEU A 59 11.91 3.41 -12.31
C LEU A 59 12.21 4.35 -13.49
N GLN A 60 12.72 5.57 -13.24
CA GLN A 60 13.19 6.47 -14.29
C GLN A 60 14.38 5.90 -15.05
N GLN A 61 15.37 5.33 -14.36
CA GLN A 61 16.53 4.68 -15.01
C GLN A 61 16.13 3.48 -15.86
N ARG A 62 15.07 2.77 -15.48
CA ARG A 62 14.52 1.60 -16.18
C ARG A 62 13.44 1.97 -17.21
N GLU A 63 13.12 3.26 -17.36
CA GLU A 63 12.13 3.72 -18.37
C GLU A 63 12.40 3.20 -19.79
N PRO A 64 13.67 3.07 -20.29
CA PRO A 64 13.92 2.51 -21.62
C PRO A 64 13.37 1.09 -21.78
N SER A 65 13.44 0.25 -20.75
CA SER A 65 12.87 -1.10 -20.77
C SER A 65 11.34 -1.08 -20.87
N ALA A 66 10.70 -0.21 -20.08
CA ALA A 66 9.25 0.00 -20.15
C ALA A 66 8.81 0.58 -21.49
N ARG A 67 9.60 1.50 -22.06
CA ARG A 67 9.34 2.12 -23.36
C ARG A 67 9.40 1.11 -24.50
N LYS A 68 10.23 0.07 -24.39
CA LYS A 68 10.31 -0.98 -25.39
C LYS A 68 8.95 -1.67 -25.59
N CYS A 69 8.22 -1.99 -24.52
CA CYS A 69 6.87 -2.56 -24.60
C CYS A 69 5.93 -1.72 -25.46
N TYR A 70 5.98 -0.39 -25.30
CA TYR A 70 5.19 0.55 -26.08
C TYR A 70 5.65 0.60 -27.54
N GLN A 71 6.97 0.66 -27.78
CA GLN A 71 7.53 0.78 -29.13
C GLN A 71 7.24 -0.45 -30.00
N ASP A 72 7.30 -1.64 -29.43
CA ASP A 72 6.99 -2.88 -30.16
C ASP A 72 5.55 -2.84 -30.69
N VAL A 73 4.58 -2.45 -29.86
CA VAL A 73 3.17 -2.30 -30.28
C VAL A 73 2.97 -1.13 -31.23
N LEU A 74 3.65 0.01 -31.01
CA LEU A 74 3.59 1.15 -31.92
C LEU A 74 4.07 0.80 -33.31
N ASN A 75 5.14 0.01 -33.43
CA ASN A 75 5.68 -0.46 -34.70
C ASN A 75 4.72 -1.39 -35.45
N GLU A 76 3.92 -2.19 -34.73
CA GLU A 76 2.90 -3.05 -35.33
C GLU A 76 1.71 -2.24 -35.80
N LYS A 77 1.25 -1.27 -35.00
CA LYS A 77 0.04 -0.47 -35.28
C LYS A 77 0.26 0.62 -36.32
N HIS A 78 1.49 1.14 -36.46
CA HIS A 78 1.82 2.29 -37.30
C HIS A 78 0.92 3.52 -37.07
N ASP A 79 0.35 3.65 -35.88
CA ASP A 79 -0.60 4.69 -35.53
C ASP A 79 0.09 5.81 -34.71
N ARG A 80 0.20 7.00 -35.31
CA ARG A 80 0.79 8.18 -34.64
C ARG A 80 -0.07 8.73 -33.49
N ALA A 81 -1.34 8.38 -33.45
CA ALA A 81 -2.23 8.75 -32.34
C ALA A 81 -2.10 7.80 -31.14
N PHE A 82 -1.36 6.68 -31.31
CA PHE A 82 -1.11 5.72 -30.24
C PHE A 82 -0.16 6.30 -29.21
N GLN A 83 -0.72 6.98 -28.21
CA GLN A 83 0.01 7.62 -27.10
C GLN A 83 -0.87 7.69 -25.87
N GLY A 84 -0.24 7.86 -24.70
CA GLY A 84 -1.00 7.99 -23.46
C GLY A 84 -0.15 7.70 -22.23
N THR A 85 -0.84 7.47 -21.13
CA THR A 85 -0.24 7.16 -19.83
C THR A 85 -0.71 5.79 -19.34
N VAL A 86 0.15 5.13 -18.57
CA VAL A 86 -0.19 3.91 -17.81
C VAL A 86 0.23 4.14 -16.36
N LYS A 87 -0.72 4.06 -15.44
CA LYS A 87 -0.47 4.13 -13.99
C LYS A 87 -0.39 2.72 -13.43
N VAL A 88 0.69 2.44 -12.74
CA VAL A 88 0.94 1.13 -12.11
C VAL A 88 1.04 1.29 -10.60
N LEU A 89 0.51 0.31 -9.88
CA LEU A 89 0.72 0.12 -8.45
C LEU A 89 1.65 -1.08 -8.28
N ILE A 90 2.76 -0.88 -7.59
CA ILE A 90 3.82 -1.86 -7.41
C ILE A 90 3.90 -2.19 -5.93
N ALA A 91 3.60 -3.44 -5.56
CA ALA A 91 3.79 -3.95 -4.21
C ALA A 91 5.20 -4.54 -4.09
N ILE A 92 6.03 -3.99 -3.21
CA ILE A 92 7.44 -4.35 -3.04
C ILE A 92 7.62 -5.05 -1.70
N GLN A 93 8.28 -6.21 -1.72
CA GLN A 93 8.65 -6.96 -0.53
C GLN A 93 9.89 -6.36 0.15
N PRO A 94 10.15 -6.69 1.43
CA PRO A 94 11.37 -6.27 2.12
C PRO A 94 12.66 -6.66 1.40
N SER A 95 12.64 -7.77 0.66
CA SER A 95 13.77 -8.25 -0.16
C SER A 95 14.08 -7.38 -1.38
N GLY A 96 13.21 -6.41 -1.73
CA GLY A 96 13.35 -5.60 -2.93
C GLY A 96 12.74 -6.22 -4.20
N HIS A 97 12.00 -7.31 -4.10
CA HIS A 97 11.27 -7.87 -5.24
C HIS A 97 9.83 -7.37 -5.28
N ALA A 98 9.34 -7.10 -6.49
CA ALA A 98 7.93 -6.82 -6.69
C ALA A 98 7.12 -8.10 -6.47
N SER A 99 6.25 -8.11 -5.46
CA SER A 99 5.32 -9.21 -5.20
C SER A 99 4.11 -9.16 -6.10
N ASP A 100 3.67 -7.95 -6.43
CA ASP A 100 2.54 -7.71 -7.32
C ASP A 100 2.71 -6.40 -8.08
N VAL A 101 2.23 -6.37 -9.31
CA VAL A 101 2.20 -5.17 -10.15
C VAL A 101 0.86 -5.10 -10.86
N LYS A 102 0.13 -4.02 -10.66
CA LYS A 102 -1.22 -3.82 -11.22
C LYS A 102 -1.28 -2.52 -12.00
N VAL A 103 -1.96 -2.55 -13.13
CA VAL A 103 -2.38 -1.32 -13.82
C VAL A 103 -3.62 -0.77 -13.11
N VAL A 104 -3.51 0.44 -12.56
CA VAL A 104 -4.58 1.08 -11.78
C VAL A 104 -5.23 2.25 -12.50
N GLY A 105 -4.75 2.60 -13.70
CA GLY A 105 -5.32 3.65 -14.52
C GLY A 105 -4.42 4.10 -15.66
N GLY A 106 -4.80 5.17 -16.31
CA GLY A 106 -4.09 5.75 -17.44
C GLY A 106 -5.01 5.99 -18.63
N THR A 107 -4.46 6.54 -19.69
CA THR A 107 -5.18 6.82 -20.94
C THR A 107 -4.81 5.86 -22.07
N LEU A 108 -3.69 5.12 -21.92
CA LEU A 108 -3.26 4.11 -22.88
C LEU A 108 -3.87 2.75 -22.51
N ASN A 109 -5.02 2.44 -23.12
CA ASN A 109 -5.78 1.21 -22.88
C ASN A 109 -5.41 0.14 -23.94
N ASP A 110 -4.19 -0.34 -23.90
CA ASP A 110 -3.71 -1.43 -24.74
C ASP A 110 -3.20 -2.58 -23.86
N ALA A 111 -3.86 -3.74 -23.95
CA ALA A 111 -3.55 -4.88 -23.08
C ALA A 111 -2.13 -5.39 -23.32
N THR A 112 -1.65 -5.41 -24.59
CA THR A 112 -0.30 -5.90 -24.92
C THR A 112 0.78 -5.04 -24.28
N VAL A 113 0.62 -3.70 -24.32
CA VAL A 113 1.55 -2.78 -23.65
C VAL A 113 1.49 -2.95 -22.13
N GLN A 114 0.26 -3.05 -21.57
CA GLN A 114 0.07 -3.17 -20.12
C GLN A 114 0.64 -4.48 -19.58
N ASP A 115 0.39 -5.60 -20.22
CA ASP A 115 0.89 -6.91 -19.80
C ASP A 115 2.42 -7.00 -19.89
N CYS A 116 3.01 -6.50 -21.00
CA CYS A 116 4.45 -6.40 -21.16
C CYS A 116 5.08 -5.54 -20.06
N LEU A 117 4.46 -4.38 -19.77
CA LEU A 117 4.94 -3.46 -18.74
C LEU A 117 4.91 -4.11 -17.34
N VAL A 118 3.82 -4.81 -17.01
CA VAL A 118 3.69 -5.54 -15.74
C VAL A 118 4.79 -6.59 -15.59
N GLN A 119 5.05 -7.38 -16.63
CA GLN A 119 6.12 -8.39 -16.60
C GLN A 119 7.49 -7.75 -16.47
N THR A 120 7.77 -6.70 -17.24
CA THR A 120 9.04 -5.96 -17.19
C THR A 120 9.32 -5.39 -15.80
N ILE A 121 8.31 -4.81 -15.14
CA ILE A 121 8.47 -4.24 -13.80
C ILE A 121 8.73 -5.32 -12.74
N LYS A 122 8.12 -6.50 -12.88
CA LYS A 122 8.37 -7.63 -11.97
C LYS A 122 9.81 -8.12 -11.98
N GLU A 123 10.54 -7.88 -13.06
CA GLU A 123 11.95 -8.23 -13.20
C GLU A 123 12.90 -7.18 -12.58
N PHE A 124 12.39 -6.04 -12.15
CA PHE A 124 13.21 -5.01 -11.54
C PHE A 124 13.60 -5.38 -10.11
N GLU A 125 14.86 -5.08 -9.77
CA GLU A 125 15.36 -5.18 -8.41
C GLU A 125 15.24 -3.82 -7.74
N PHE A 126 14.30 -3.71 -6.80
CA PHE A 126 14.06 -2.52 -6.00
C PHE A 126 14.96 -2.47 -4.77
N PRO A 127 15.16 -1.30 -4.15
CA PRO A 127 15.87 -1.20 -2.88
C PRO A 127 15.16 -2.01 -1.79
N GLN A 128 15.94 -2.57 -0.88
CA GLN A 128 15.42 -3.29 0.27
C GLN A 128 14.63 -2.35 1.19
N LEU A 129 13.50 -2.83 1.68
CA LEU A 129 12.61 -2.11 2.58
C LEU A 129 12.60 -2.76 3.96
N ALA A 130 12.34 -1.98 5.01
CA ALA A 130 12.16 -2.52 6.35
C ALA A 130 10.89 -3.39 6.47
N GLN A 131 9.87 -3.07 5.67
CA GLN A 131 8.59 -3.79 5.57
C GLN A 131 8.07 -3.67 4.14
N SER A 132 7.14 -4.55 3.77
CA SER A 132 6.46 -4.45 2.46
C SER A 132 5.76 -3.10 2.31
N GLY A 133 5.81 -2.54 1.11
CA GLY A 133 5.16 -1.28 0.81
C GLY A 133 4.64 -1.24 -0.62
N GLU A 134 3.83 -0.23 -0.93
CA GLU A 134 3.27 -0.02 -2.26
C GLU A 134 3.69 1.35 -2.78
N VAL A 135 4.05 1.40 -4.06
CA VAL A 135 4.41 2.63 -4.76
C VAL A 135 3.58 2.73 -6.03
N GLN A 136 3.04 3.91 -6.29
CA GLN A 136 2.34 4.20 -7.53
C GLN A 136 3.27 4.98 -8.47
N TYR A 137 3.33 4.59 -9.74
CA TYR A 137 4.12 5.25 -10.76
C TYR A 137 3.33 5.44 -12.06
N GLU A 138 3.57 6.55 -12.78
CA GLU A 138 2.92 6.87 -14.05
C GLU A 138 3.96 6.90 -15.18
N TYR A 139 3.82 5.98 -16.13
CA TYR A 139 4.56 5.98 -17.38
C TYR A 139 3.84 6.84 -18.42
N ARG A 140 4.61 7.63 -19.17
CA ARG A 140 4.09 8.47 -20.27
C ARG A 140 4.73 8.03 -21.58
N PHE A 141 3.89 7.58 -22.49
CA PHE A 141 4.31 7.09 -23.79
C PHE A 141 3.89 8.05 -24.90
N ARG A 142 4.84 8.37 -25.75
CA ARG A 142 4.65 9.21 -26.94
C ARG A 142 5.51 8.66 -28.09
N PRO A 143 5.02 8.70 -29.34
CA PRO A 143 5.83 8.40 -30.49
C PRO A 143 7.05 9.36 -30.55
N ALA A 144 8.23 8.81 -30.81
CA ALA A 144 9.43 9.60 -31.06
C ALA A 144 9.62 9.70 -32.57
N TYR A 145 9.23 10.83 -33.15
CA TYR A 145 9.47 11.16 -34.56
C TYR A 145 10.20 12.49 -34.66
#